data_90978e738ad223a11390c2a3236ad7c0
#
_entry.id   90978e738ad223a11390c2a3236ad7c0
#
_cell.length_a   1.000
_cell.length_b   1.000
_cell.length_c   1.000
_cell.angle_alpha   90.00
_cell.angle_beta   90.00
_cell.angle_gamma   90.00
#
_symmetry.space_group_name_H-M   'P 1'
#
loop_
_entity.id
_entity.type
_entity.pdbx_description
1 polymer ?
#
loop_
_entity_poly.entity_id
_entity_poly.type
_entity_poly.pdbx_seq_one_letter_code
_entity_poly.pdbx_strand_id
1 'polypeptide(L)'
;MVEEFFQLSLQVKELAQKAQEICESAFAQIDAVCEYNSLKVLAAFQKHQVSESHLLGTSGYGYGDRGRDTLDEVWATVFGAEDALVRHSFASGTAAIATALFGLLRPGDVMVSLSGTPYDTLHSVLGLREKNIGSLAEFGVIYRELP
;
A
#
# COMPACT_ATOMS: atom_id res chain seq x y z
N MET A 1 8.03 33.10 2.35
CA MET A 1 8.99 31.97 2.31
C MET A 1 9.41 31.63 0.88
N VAL A 2 8.51 31.29 -0.07
CA VAL A 2 8.90 30.98 -1.47
C VAL A 2 9.55 32.18 -2.17
N GLU A 3 9.09 33.38 -1.90
CA GLU A 3 9.60 34.64 -2.48
C GLU A 3 11.05 35.00 -2.08
N GLU A 4 11.50 34.47 -0.97
CA GLU A 4 12.85 34.66 -0.45
C GLU A 4 13.89 33.88 -1.27
N PHE A 5 13.49 32.77 -1.82
CA PHE A 5 14.36 31.85 -2.55
C PHE A 5 14.16 31.90 -4.08
N PHE A 6 12.98 32.33 -4.55
CA PHE A 6 12.65 32.30 -5.98
C PHE A 6 12.10 33.64 -6.49
N GLN A 7 12.70 34.14 -7.58
CA GLN A 7 12.20 35.35 -8.26
C GLN A 7 11.02 34.96 -9.17
N LEU A 8 9.81 34.97 -8.63
CA LEU A 8 8.59 34.68 -9.39
C LEU A 8 7.99 35.97 -9.93
N SER A 9 7.48 35.95 -11.18
CA SER A 9 6.75 37.08 -11.74
C SER A 9 5.45 37.34 -10.98
N LEU A 10 4.98 38.59 -10.99
CA LEU A 10 3.74 38.97 -10.32
C LEU A 10 2.54 38.12 -10.82
N GLN A 11 2.46 37.88 -12.14
CA GLN A 11 1.41 37.06 -12.74
C GLN A 11 1.37 35.62 -12.18
N VAL A 12 2.54 35.01 -11.99
CA VAL A 12 2.62 33.64 -11.40
C VAL A 12 2.15 33.64 -9.96
N LYS A 13 2.50 34.66 -9.18
CA LYS A 13 2.04 34.80 -7.78
C LYS A 13 0.53 34.94 -7.69
N GLU A 14 -0.06 35.82 -8.51
CA GLU A 14 -1.51 36.02 -8.57
C GLU A 14 -2.28 34.76 -8.97
N LEU A 15 -1.77 34.01 -9.98
CA LEU A 15 -2.36 32.74 -10.40
C LEU A 15 -2.26 31.67 -9.32
N ALA A 16 -1.13 31.57 -8.64
CA ALA A 16 -0.93 30.63 -7.54
C ALA A 16 -1.88 30.93 -6.37
N GLN A 17 -2.03 32.20 -6.01
CA GLN A 17 -2.96 32.62 -4.96
C GLN A 17 -4.41 32.27 -5.30
N LYS A 18 -4.86 32.59 -6.52
CA LYS A 18 -6.21 32.22 -6.97
C LYS A 18 -6.44 30.71 -6.98
N ALA A 19 -5.46 29.94 -7.44
CA ALA A 19 -5.53 28.48 -7.40
C ALA A 19 -5.65 27.95 -5.98
N GLN A 20 -4.89 28.50 -5.04
CA GLN A 20 -4.96 28.14 -3.62
C GLN A 20 -6.34 28.45 -3.02
N GLU A 21 -6.89 29.63 -3.29
CA GLU A 21 -8.24 30.02 -2.82
C GLU A 21 -9.34 29.07 -3.37
N ILE A 22 -9.24 28.67 -4.64
CA ILE A 22 -10.18 27.71 -5.26
C ILE A 22 -10.07 26.33 -4.62
N CYS A 23 -8.87 25.90 -4.25
CA CYS A 23 -8.59 24.57 -3.69
C CYS A 23 -8.74 24.50 -2.16
N GLU A 24 -8.96 25.61 -1.46
CA GLU A 24 -8.91 25.71 0.01
C GLU A 24 -9.83 24.66 0.69
N SER A 25 -11.06 24.49 0.21
CA SER A 25 -12.00 23.53 0.80
C SER A 25 -11.56 22.07 0.56
N ALA A 26 -10.95 21.78 -0.60
CA ALA A 26 -10.42 20.45 -0.89
C ALA A 26 -9.17 20.15 -0.04
N PHE A 27 -8.30 21.14 0.14
CA PHE A 27 -7.13 21.01 1.00
C PHE A 27 -7.53 20.78 2.46
N ALA A 28 -8.50 21.51 2.98
CA ALA A 28 -9.00 21.31 4.35
C ALA A 28 -9.54 19.89 4.58
N GLN A 29 -10.22 19.30 3.60
CA GLN A 29 -10.68 17.91 3.68
C GLN A 29 -9.49 16.92 3.66
N ILE A 30 -8.52 17.15 2.79
CA ILE A 30 -7.30 16.32 2.70
C ILE A 30 -6.51 16.40 4.01
N ASP A 31 -6.34 17.60 4.57
CA ASP A 31 -5.63 17.83 5.83
C ASP A 31 -6.29 17.08 6.98
N ALA A 32 -7.62 17.13 7.10
CA ALA A 32 -8.35 16.38 8.11
C ALA A 32 -8.15 14.85 8.00
N VAL A 33 -8.16 14.31 6.77
CA VAL A 33 -7.89 12.89 6.52
C VAL A 33 -6.43 12.55 6.84
N CYS A 34 -5.51 13.43 6.49
CA CYS A 34 -4.08 13.26 6.76
C CYS A 34 -3.81 13.25 8.27
N GLU A 35 -4.38 14.21 9.01
CA GLU A 35 -4.25 14.29 10.46
C GLU A 35 -4.79 13.03 11.13
N TYR A 36 -6.01 12.63 10.80
CA TYR A 36 -6.62 11.41 11.35
C TYR A 36 -5.75 10.17 11.14
N ASN A 37 -5.27 9.95 9.92
CA ASN A 37 -4.46 8.77 9.61
C ASN A 37 -3.07 8.84 10.25
N SER A 38 -2.46 10.03 10.33
CA SER A 38 -1.18 10.23 11.01
C SER A 38 -1.28 9.91 12.50
N LEU A 39 -2.34 10.39 13.16
CA LEU A 39 -2.61 10.10 14.57
C LEU A 39 -2.89 8.59 14.80
N LYS A 40 -3.62 7.95 13.89
CA LYS A 40 -3.88 6.49 13.95
C LYS A 40 -2.58 5.69 13.87
N VAL A 41 -1.68 6.04 12.97
CA VAL A 41 -0.35 5.39 12.86
C VAL A 41 0.48 5.65 14.11
N LEU A 42 0.55 6.89 14.59
CA LEU A 42 1.29 7.22 15.80
C LEU A 42 0.77 6.45 17.03
N ALA A 43 -0.54 6.33 17.16
CA ALA A 43 -1.17 5.54 18.23
C ALA A 43 -0.79 4.05 18.16
N ALA A 44 -0.68 3.47 16.95
CA ALA A 44 -0.20 2.10 16.76
C ALA A 44 1.26 1.94 17.20
N PHE A 45 2.13 2.89 16.84
CA PHE A 45 3.52 2.90 17.32
C PHE A 45 3.63 2.97 18.83
N GLN A 46 2.82 3.81 19.48
CA GLN A 46 2.77 3.92 20.94
C GLN A 46 2.23 2.64 21.58
N LYS A 47 1.16 2.06 21.03
CA LYS A 47 0.56 0.82 21.53
C LYS A 47 1.58 -0.33 21.56
N HIS A 48 2.36 -0.48 20.51
CA HIS A 48 3.38 -1.52 20.37
C HIS A 48 4.75 -1.12 20.94
N GLN A 49 4.83 0.05 21.61
CA GLN A 49 6.05 0.54 22.29
C GLN A 49 7.28 0.56 21.37
N VAL A 50 7.09 0.97 20.12
CA VAL A 50 8.19 1.05 19.14
C VAL A 50 9.29 1.96 19.67
N SER A 51 10.52 1.50 19.64
CA SER A 51 11.70 2.16 20.16
C SER A 51 12.93 1.91 19.28
N GLU A 52 14.04 2.56 19.56
CA GLU A 52 15.31 2.38 18.88
C GLU A 52 15.75 0.88 18.82
N SER A 53 15.41 0.11 19.87
CA SER A 53 15.77 -1.31 19.91
C SER A 53 15.16 -2.15 18.79
N HIS A 54 14.06 -1.70 18.17
CA HIS A 54 13.42 -2.38 17.04
C HIS A 54 14.12 -2.10 15.71
N LEU A 55 14.98 -1.06 15.66
CA LEU A 55 15.75 -0.66 14.48
C LEU A 55 17.16 -1.30 14.48
N LEU A 56 17.54 -2.00 15.54
CA LEU A 56 18.80 -2.70 15.61
C LEU A 56 18.81 -3.92 14.67
N GLY A 57 19.96 -4.20 14.07
CA GLY A 57 20.13 -5.37 13.21
C GLY A 57 19.96 -6.67 14.00
N THR A 58 19.42 -7.68 13.32
CA THR A 58 19.25 -9.04 13.83
C THR A 58 20.06 -10.05 13.00
N SER A 59 20.02 -11.33 13.38
CA SER A 59 20.68 -12.40 12.63
C SER A 59 20.15 -12.60 11.21
N GLY A 60 18.96 -12.08 10.90
CA GLY A 60 18.27 -12.24 9.62
C GLY A 60 17.57 -13.59 9.41
N TYR A 61 17.68 -14.52 10.35
CA TYR A 61 17.02 -15.84 10.26
C TYR A 61 15.52 -15.79 10.58
N GLY A 62 14.98 -14.63 11.03
CA GLY A 62 13.55 -14.43 11.29
C GLY A 62 13.05 -15.00 12.61
N TYR A 63 13.89 -15.64 13.40
CA TYR A 63 13.53 -16.12 14.74
C TYR A 63 13.81 -15.03 15.78
N GLY A 64 12.75 -14.58 16.46
CA GLY A 64 12.87 -13.54 17.47
C GLY A 64 13.34 -12.19 16.92
N ASP A 65 13.02 -11.90 15.67
CA ASP A 65 13.29 -10.61 15.04
C ASP A 65 12.27 -9.59 15.54
N ARG A 66 12.62 -8.97 16.64
CA ARG A 66 11.74 -8.04 17.35
C ARG A 66 11.25 -6.88 16.47
N GLY A 67 12.11 -6.34 15.62
CA GLY A 67 11.72 -5.26 14.71
C GLY A 67 10.70 -5.71 13.68
N ARG A 68 10.88 -6.88 13.11
CA ARG A 68 10.00 -7.48 12.11
C ARG A 68 8.64 -7.83 12.69
N ASP A 69 8.63 -8.51 13.84
CA ASP A 69 7.41 -8.95 14.50
C ASP A 69 6.57 -7.73 14.93
N THR A 70 7.19 -6.73 15.54
CA THR A 70 6.52 -5.47 15.92
C THR A 70 6.01 -4.68 14.70
N LEU A 71 6.72 -4.72 13.56
CA LEU A 71 6.25 -4.08 12.34
C LEU A 71 4.95 -4.72 11.83
N ASP A 72 4.84 -6.04 11.84
CA ASP A 72 3.62 -6.76 11.49
C ASP A 72 2.46 -6.36 12.43
N GLU A 73 2.69 -6.32 13.75
CA GLU A 73 1.69 -5.90 14.74
C GLU A 73 1.21 -4.44 14.54
N VAL A 74 2.13 -3.52 14.23
CA VAL A 74 1.79 -2.12 13.93
C VAL A 74 0.88 -2.04 12.70
N TRP A 75 1.24 -2.73 11.62
CA TRP A 75 0.43 -2.77 10.41
C TRP A 75 -0.94 -3.41 10.65
N ALA A 76 -1.01 -4.54 11.33
CA ALA A 76 -2.28 -5.16 11.70
C ALA A 76 -3.17 -4.18 12.49
N THR A 77 -2.60 -3.47 13.46
CA THR A 77 -3.33 -2.46 14.25
C THR A 77 -3.83 -1.29 13.38
N VAL A 78 -3.00 -0.76 12.49
CA VAL A 78 -3.36 0.37 11.60
C VAL A 78 -4.51 0.01 10.66
N PHE A 79 -4.52 -1.21 10.14
CA PHE A 79 -5.54 -1.68 9.19
C PHE A 79 -6.71 -2.41 9.86
N GLY A 80 -6.68 -2.64 11.17
CA GLY A 80 -7.71 -3.39 11.90
C GLY A 80 -7.77 -4.85 11.49
N ALA A 81 -6.64 -5.43 11.11
CA ALA A 81 -6.50 -6.83 10.74
C ALA A 81 -6.06 -7.67 11.95
N GLU A 82 -6.28 -8.99 11.88
CA GLU A 82 -5.81 -9.92 12.90
C GLU A 82 -4.29 -10.07 12.89
N ASP A 83 -3.70 -9.99 11.68
CA ASP A 83 -2.26 -10.12 11.46
C ASP A 83 -1.82 -9.36 10.19
N ALA A 84 -0.53 -9.18 10.00
CA ALA A 84 0.07 -8.61 8.81
C ALA A 84 1.40 -9.29 8.49
N LEU A 85 1.79 -9.25 7.22
CA LEU A 85 3.09 -9.75 6.76
C LEU A 85 3.79 -8.65 5.98
N VAL A 86 4.69 -7.94 6.65
CA VAL A 86 5.44 -6.81 6.05
C VAL A 86 6.88 -7.22 5.83
N ARG A 87 7.27 -7.39 4.57
CA ARG A 87 8.62 -7.88 4.22
C ARG A 87 9.19 -7.08 3.05
N HIS A 88 10.46 -6.73 3.14
CA HIS A 88 11.20 -6.07 2.06
C HIS A 88 11.33 -6.95 0.81
N SER A 89 11.16 -8.26 0.93
CA SER A 89 11.17 -9.20 -0.20
C SER A 89 9.92 -9.09 -1.10
N PHE A 90 8.86 -8.43 -0.66
CA PHE A 90 7.77 -8.02 -1.54
C PHE A 90 8.23 -6.81 -2.37
N ALA A 91 8.87 -7.08 -3.50
CA ALA A 91 9.51 -6.07 -4.34
C ALA A 91 8.54 -5.05 -4.98
N SER A 92 7.23 -5.33 -4.97
CA SER A 92 6.19 -4.47 -5.52
C SER A 92 4.81 -4.81 -4.94
N GLY A 93 3.84 -3.90 -5.12
CA GLY A 93 2.43 -4.18 -4.80
C GLY A 93 1.88 -5.37 -5.57
N THR A 94 2.27 -5.54 -6.85
CA THR A 94 1.92 -6.71 -7.65
C THR A 94 2.44 -8.02 -7.03
N ALA A 95 3.68 -8.02 -6.52
CA ALA A 95 4.25 -9.18 -5.85
C ALA A 95 3.49 -9.53 -4.56
N ALA A 96 3.09 -8.53 -3.77
CA ALA A 96 2.31 -8.73 -2.57
C ALA A 96 0.92 -9.31 -2.88
N ILE A 97 0.21 -8.75 -3.87
CA ILE A 97 -1.09 -9.27 -4.32
C ILE A 97 -0.96 -10.69 -4.88
N ALA A 98 0.05 -10.95 -5.73
CA ALA A 98 0.29 -12.28 -6.27
C ALA A 98 0.52 -13.30 -5.15
N THR A 99 1.35 -12.98 -4.17
CA THR A 99 1.60 -13.84 -3.02
C THR A 99 0.32 -14.16 -2.25
N ALA A 100 -0.52 -13.16 -1.99
CA ALA A 100 -1.81 -13.36 -1.33
C ALA A 100 -2.73 -14.28 -2.14
N LEU A 101 -2.85 -14.04 -3.45
CA LEU A 101 -3.71 -14.84 -4.33
C LEU A 101 -3.25 -16.30 -4.42
N PHE A 102 -1.95 -16.56 -4.63
CA PHE A 102 -1.40 -17.93 -4.64
C PHE A 102 -1.47 -18.60 -3.26
N GLY A 103 -1.41 -17.81 -2.18
CA GLY A 103 -1.55 -18.31 -0.81
C GLY A 103 -2.98 -18.78 -0.50
N LEU A 104 -3.98 -18.08 -1.00
CA LEU A 104 -5.40 -18.31 -0.71
C LEU A 104 -6.09 -19.28 -1.69
N LEU A 105 -5.79 -19.14 -2.98
CA LEU A 105 -6.49 -19.88 -4.05
C LEU A 105 -5.87 -21.24 -4.31
N ARG A 106 -6.72 -22.19 -4.70
CA ARG A 106 -6.35 -23.58 -5.05
C ARG A 106 -6.83 -23.93 -6.45
N PRO A 107 -6.25 -24.95 -7.10
CA PRO A 107 -6.74 -25.45 -8.36
C PRO A 107 -8.25 -25.80 -8.30
N GLY A 108 -9.01 -25.25 -9.25
CA GLY A 108 -10.46 -25.38 -9.30
C GLY A 108 -11.25 -24.24 -8.67
N ASP A 109 -10.60 -23.36 -7.89
CA ASP A 109 -11.27 -22.19 -7.34
C ASP A 109 -11.63 -21.18 -8.42
N VAL A 110 -12.69 -20.40 -8.16
CA VAL A 110 -13.14 -19.31 -9.03
C VAL A 110 -12.85 -17.98 -8.36
N MET A 111 -11.99 -17.18 -8.97
CA MET A 111 -11.74 -15.79 -8.61
C MET A 111 -12.64 -14.87 -9.43
N VAL A 112 -13.41 -14.01 -8.77
CA VAL A 112 -14.29 -13.03 -9.43
C VAL A 112 -13.82 -11.62 -9.14
N SER A 113 -13.52 -10.84 -10.19
CA SER A 113 -13.29 -9.40 -10.07
C SER A 113 -14.62 -8.66 -10.13
N LEU A 114 -14.93 -7.91 -9.06
CA LEU A 114 -16.20 -7.19 -8.94
C LEU A 114 -16.19 -5.79 -9.58
N SER A 115 -15.00 -5.23 -9.78
CA SER A 115 -14.79 -3.87 -10.31
C SER A 115 -14.30 -3.85 -11.77
N GLY A 116 -14.50 -4.94 -12.50
CA GLY A 116 -14.00 -5.10 -13.87
C GLY A 116 -12.56 -5.61 -13.92
N THR A 117 -11.91 -5.45 -15.06
CA THR A 117 -10.56 -5.97 -15.33
C THR A 117 -9.52 -5.31 -14.40
N PRO A 118 -8.71 -6.07 -13.67
CA PRO A 118 -7.62 -5.52 -12.88
C PRO A 118 -6.58 -4.80 -13.74
N TYR A 119 -5.75 -3.99 -13.10
CA TYR A 119 -4.68 -3.27 -13.79
C TYR A 119 -3.66 -4.21 -14.46
N ASP A 120 -3.00 -3.72 -15.49
CA ASP A 120 -2.24 -4.48 -16.49
C ASP A 120 -1.13 -5.37 -15.93
N THR A 121 -0.47 -4.98 -14.83
CA THR A 121 0.60 -5.80 -14.24
C THR A 121 0.07 -7.08 -13.59
N LEU A 122 -1.19 -7.11 -13.17
CA LEU A 122 -1.85 -8.33 -12.66
C LEU A 122 -2.27 -9.29 -13.78
N HIS A 123 -2.38 -8.84 -15.02
CA HIS A 123 -2.79 -9.72 -16.14
C HIS A 123 -1.87 -10.95 -16.29
N SER A 124 -0.56 -10.77 -16.09
CA SER A 124 0.39 -11.90 -16.12
C SER A 124 0.20 -12.84 -14.94
N VAL A 125 -0.10 -12.33 -13.76
CA VAL A 125 -0.35 -13.13 -12.55
C VAL A 125 -1.63 -13.94 -12.69
N LEU A 126 -2.68 -13.33 -13.23
CA LEU A 126 -3.99 -13.98 -13.43
C LEU A 126 -3.99 -14.97 -14.62
N GLY A 127 -3.11 -14.76 -15.60
CA GLY A 127 -3.08 -15.56 -16.81
C GLY A 127 -3.98 -15.02 -17.92
N LEU A 128 -4.15 -13.71 -18.00
CA LEU A 128 -4.94 -13.02 -19.03
C LEU A 128 -4.12 -12.63 -20.27
N ARG A 129 -2.84 -13.00 -20.32
CA ARG A 129 -1.94 -12.76 -21.47
C ARG A 129 -1.73 -14.04 -22.27
N GLU A 130 -1.20 -13.91 -23.50
CA GLU A 130 -0.94 -15.05 -24.41
C GLU A 130 -0.03 -16.13 -23.81
N LYS A 131 0.93 -15.75 -22.95
CA LYS A 131 1.83 -16.69 -22.25
C LYS A 131 1.46 -16.70 -20.78
N ASN A 132 0.83 -17.78 -20.36
CA ASN A 132 0.30 -17.93 -18.99
C ASN A 132 1.23 -18.71 -18.04
N ILE A 133 2.51 -18.89 -18.39
CA ILE A 133 3.46 -19.65 -17.58
C ILE A 133 3.63 -19.01 -16.21
N GLY A 134 3.47 -19.78 -15.13
CA GLY A 134 3.55 -19.32 -13.75
C GLY A 134 2.34 -18.52 -13.26
N SER A 135 1.23 -18.52 -14.01
CA SER A 135 0.02 -17.77 -13.67
C SER A 135 -0.97 -18.58 -12.82
N LEU A 136 -1.95 -17.91 -12.23
CA LEU A 136 -3.08 -18.55 -11.55
C LEU A 136 -3.91 -19.43 -12.49
N ALA A 137 -4.07 -19.04 -13.76
CA ALA A 137 -4.75 -19.86 -14.75
C ALA A 137 -3.99 -21.16 -15.02
N GLU A 138 -2.66 -21.14 -15.13
CA GLU A 138 -1.85 -22.36 -15.25
C GLU A 138 -1.92 -23.21 -13.98
N PHE A 139 -2.01 -22.58 -12.81
CA PHE A 139 -2.20 -23.25 -11.53
C PHE A 139 -3.58 -23.90 -11.38
N GLY A 140 -4.52 -23.59 -12.30
CA GLY A 140 -5.86 -24.17 -12.33
C GLY A 140 -6.95 -23.33 -11.67
N VAL A 141 -6.69 -22.04 -11.41
CA VAL A 141 -7.68 -21.09 -10.91
C VAL A 141 -8.44 -20.49 -12.08
N ILE A 142 -9.76 -20.40 -11.94
CA ILE A 142 -10.66 -19.85 -12.97
C ILE A 142 -10.91 -18.38 -12.68
N TYR A 143 -10.51 -17.48 -13.59
CA TYR A 143 -10.80 -16.06 -13.48
C TYR A 143 -12.12 -15.70 -14.15
N ARG A 144 -12.91 -14.85 -13.51
CA ARG A 144 -14.12 -14.22 -14.03
C ARG A 144 -14.15 -12.75 -13.63
N GLU A 145 -14.83 -11.92 -14.41
CA GLU A 145 -15.13 -10.54 -14.05
C GLU A 145 -16.62 -10.26 -14.24
N LEU A 146 -17.14 -9.35 -13.44
CA LEU A 146 -18.46 -8.78 -13.64
C LEU A 146 -18.33 -7.61 -14.62
N PRO A 147 -19.30 -7.44 -15.54
CA PRO A 147 -19.32 -6.36 -16.50
C PRO A 147 -19.46 -4.98 -15.84
#